data_0370ded11692172daf1d8e271825b051
#
_entry.id   0370ded11692172daf1d8e271825b051
#
_cell.length_a   1.000
_cell.length_b   1.000
_cell.length_c   1.000
_cell.angle_alpha   90.00
_cell.angle_beta   90.00
_cell.angle_gamma   90.00
#
_symmetry.space_group_name_H-M   'P 1'
#
loop_
_entity.id
_entity.type
_entity.pdbx_description
1 polymer ?
#
loop_
_entity_poly.entity_id
_entity_poly.type
_entity_poly.pdbx_seq_one_letter_code
_entity_poly.pdbx_strand_id
1 'polypeptide(L)'
;MNKRQEELGEKTFVNARNTTSGTLKLQDSKAVAQRRLRMFTYFLRISNVKPTSHSENLQLLKKLGFVVNEHVRVCKTIADVKQYCDEWNVKRSSLPYDIDGIVVKVDSIAQQQELGAVAKSPRWAIAYKYPAQQMETQLNAITLQVGRTGTITPVAELTPVFVSGSTVSRATLHNEDYINELDIRIGDSVFVEKGGDVIPKVAGVNLKKRPKNSKSFKFPSLCPVCGSKIFRPEGEAAYYCENFECPAQVRGRIEHFAHRRAMNIEGLGEAVVDLLVKEDLIHNIADIYVLKKDRIAGLERMGEKSAQNLLDGIEESKTLPFSRVLFGLGIRFVGEGVAKLLADHFNDIENLKKASQQDLEHVEGVGPRIAESVIRFFSDVHSLKLIERLSKAGVQMRSDRKKITENSNITGKTFVLTGGLQTMSREEAKERIEALGGKSASSVSKKTDFVIVGSDAGSKLQKAVELGVTTINEEEFLKMLG
;
A
#
# COMPACT_ATOMS: atom_id res chain seq x y z
N MET A 1 -31.61 4.76 4.89
CA MET A 1 -31.34 3.34 4.49
C MET A 1 -31.91 2.37 5.51
N ASN A 2 -31.54 2.43 6.80
CA ASN A 2 -31.96 1.44 7.80
C ASN A 2 -33.48 1.34 7.99
N LYS A 3 -34.23 2.47 8.03
CA LYS A 3 -35.70 2.42 8.05
C LYS A 3 -36.30 1.54 6.94
N ARG A 4 -35.74 1.63 5.73
CA ARG A 4 -36.19 0.83 4.61
C ARG A 4 -35.83 -0.66 4.76
N GLN A 5 -34.63 -0.97 5.32
CA GLN A 5 -34.25 -2.35 5.62
C GLN A 5 -35.20 -2.96 6.67
N GLU A 6 -35.54 -2.20 7.70
CA GLU A 6 -36.52 -2.60 8.72
C GLU A 6 -37.91 -2.84 8.12
N GLU A 7 -38.38 -1.95 7.25
CA GLU A 7 -39.66 -2.09 6.53
C GLU A 7 -39.69 -3.34 5.63
N LEU A 8 -38.53 -3.76 5.09
CA LEU A 8 -38.38 -4.95 4.25
C LEU A 8 -38.06 -6.23 5.06
N GLY A 9 -37.91 -6.13 6.38
CA GLY A 9 -37.50 -7.27 7.23
C GLY A 9 -36.03 -7.71 6.99
N GLU A 10 -35.22 -6.85 6.39
CA GLU A 10 -33.82 -7.12 6.10
C GLU A 10 -32.89 -6.60 7.21
N LYS A 11 -31.66 -7.14 7.26
CA LYS A 11 -30.66 -6.69 8.24
C LYS A 11 -30.27 -5.24 8.01
N THR A 12 -30.27 -4.46 9.10
CA THR A 12 -29.83 -3.08 9.09
C THR A 12 -28.33 -2.96 8.87
N PHE A 13 -27.91 -1.87 8.23
CA PHE A 13 -26.49 -1.54 8.06
C PHE A 13 -25.92 -1.00 9.37
N VAL A 14 -24.79 -1.51 9.78
CA VAL A 14 -24.17 -1.16 11.09
C VAL A 14 -23.07 -0.09 10.93
N ASN A 15 -22.37 -0.10 9.79
CA ASN A 15 -21.22 0.77 9.55
C ASN A 15 -21.35 1.54 8.25
N ALA A 16 -21.46 2.87 8.33
CA ALA A 16 -21.64 3.75 7.18
C ALA A 16 -20.51 3.62 6.14
N ARG A 17 -19.24 3.50 6.58
CA ARG A 17 -18.08 3.34 5.70
C ARG A 17 -18.16 2.04 4.90
N ASN A 18 -18.42 0.92 5.57
CA ASN A 18 -18.53 -0.38 4.92
C ASN A 18 -19.75 -0.44 4.00
N THR A 19 -20.87 0.13 4.42
CA THR A 19 -22.10 0.23 3.60
C THR A 19 -21.85 1.04 2.33
N THR A 20 -21.16 2.18 2.42
CA THR A 20 -20.83 3.02 1.27
C THR A 20 -19.91 2.26 0.31
N SER A 21 -18.84 1.67 0.82
CA SER A 21 -17.91 0.88 0.00
C SER A 21 -18.60 -0.32 -0.67
N GLY A 22 -19.44 -1.03 0.06
CA GLY A 22 -20.24 -2.13 -0.48
C GLY A 22 -21.24 -1.66 -1.54
N THR A 23 -21.87 -0.50 -1.32
CA THR A 23 -22.82 0.08 -2.30
C THR A 23 -22.16 0.44 -3.62
N LEU A 24 -20.96 1.04 -3.59
CA LEU A 24 -20.20 1.39 -4.79
C LEU A 24 -19.72 0.18 -5.60
N LYS A 25 -19.72 -1.01 -5.00
CA LYS A 25 -19.34 -2.28 -5.66
C LYS A 25 -20.54 -3.03 -6.25
N LEU A 26 -21.78 -2.56 -6.02
CA LEU A 26 -22.96 -3.20 -6.60
C LEU A 26 -22.98 -3.04 -8.11
N GLN A 27 -23.31 -4.10 -8.82
CA GLN A 27 -23.45 -4.09 -10.28
C GLN A 27 -24.79 -3.46 -10.72
N ASP A 28 -25.83 -3.52 -9.87
CA ASP A 28 -27.13 -2.91 -10.12
C ASP A 28 -27.10 -1.41 -9.80
N SER A 29 -27.06 -0.58 -10.83
CA SER A 29 -27.07 0.88 -10.73
C SER A 29 -28.35 1.43 -10.10
N LYS A 30 -29.49 0.74 -10.26
CA LYS A 30 -30.78 1.15 -9.64
C LYS A 30 -30.71 0.99 -8.12
N ALA A 31 -30.14 -0.11 -7.63
CA ALA A 31 -29.92 -0.32 -6.21
C ALA A 31 -28.96 0.73 -5.62
N VAL A 32 -27.90 1.09 -6.35
CA VAL A 32 -26.97 2.17 -5.94
C VAL A 32 -27.72 3.51 -5.83
N ALA A 33 -28.49 3.88 -6.84
CA ALA A 33 -29.25 5.14 -6.87
C ALA A 33 -30.24 5.25 -5.70
N GLN A 34 -30.91 4.15 -5.34
CA GLN A 34 -31.84 4.11 -4.22
C GLN A 34 -31.18 4.37 -2.87
N ARG A 35 -29.89 4.07 -2.73
CA ARG A 35 -29.12 4.25 -1.49
C ARG A 35 -28.68 5.70 -1.25
N ARG A 36 -28.85 6.61 -2.23
CA ARG A 36 -28.66 8.06 -2.13
C ARG A 36 -27.35 8.43 -1.40
N LEU A 37 -26.23 7.89 -1.85
CA LEU A 37 -24.91 8.22 -1.29
C LEU A 37 -24.63 9.71 -1.44
N ARG A 38 -23.98 10.31 -0.45
CA ARG A 38 -23.49 11.68 -0.48
C ARG A 38 -21.97 11.69 -0.53
N MET A 39 -21.41 12.76 -1.10
CA MET A 39 -19.96 12.91 -1.27
C MET A 39 -19.55 14.33 -0.85
N PHE A 40 -18.50 14.43 -0.03
CA PHE A 40 -17.80 15.69 0.18
C PHE A 40 -16.66 15.81 -0.81
N THR A 41 -16.53 16.97 -1.46
CA THR A 41 -15.37 17.34 -2.26
C THR A 41 -14.42 18.18 -1.41
N TYR A 42 -13.13 17.93 -1.52
CA TYR A 42 -12.13 18.57 -0.66
C TYR A 42 -10.87 19.02 -1.40
N PHE A 43 -10.80 18.81 -2.69
CA PHE A 43 -9.66 19.20 -3.52
C PHE A 43 -10.12 19.45 -4.95
N LEU A 44 -9.58 20.54 -5.55
CA LEU A 44 -9.81 20.90 -6.94
C LEU A 44 -8.48 21.05 -7.65
N ARG A 45 -8.37 20.43 -8.81
CA ARG A 45 -7.28 20.68 -9.76
C ARG A 45 -7.90 21.15 -11.08
N ILE A 46 -7.52 22.33 -11.50
CA ILE A 46 -8.03 22.97 -12.72
C ILE A 46 -6.88 23.64 -13.45
N SER A 47 -6.82 23.52 -14.77
CA SER A 47 -5.70 24.02 -15.59
C SER A 47 -5.71 25.54 -15.78
N ASN A 48 -6.90 26.15 -15.87
CA ASN A 48 -7.04 27.55 -16.29
C ASN A 48 -7.32 28.53 -15.15
N VAL A 49 -7.43 28.05 -13.91
CA VAL A 49 -7.61 28.88 -12.71
C VAL A 49 -6.51 28.52 -11.73
N LYS A 50 -5.77 29.51 -11.25
CA LYS A 50 -4.67 29.31 -10.27
C LYS A 50 -5.11 29.89 -8.92
N PRO A 51 -5.87 29.15 -8.09
CA PRO A 51 -6.13 29.59 -6.73
C PRO A 51 -4.82 29.74 -5.97
N THR A 52 -4.77 30.73 -5.10
CA THR A 52 -3.56 31.01 -4.29
C THR A 52 -3.56 30.20 -3.00
N SER A 53 -4.77 29.77 -2.56
CA SER A 53 -4.93 29.02 -1.32
C SER A 53 -5.87 27.82 -1.47
N HIS A 54 -5.74 26.88 -0.54
CA HIS A 54 -6.65 25.72 -0.43
C HIS A 54 -8.07 26.16 -0.04
N SER A 55 -8.20 27.18 0.80
CA SER A 55 -9.48 27.75 1.19
C SER A 55 -10.22 28.37 0.00
N GLU A 56 -9.53 29.07 -0.91
CA GLU A 56 -10.11 29.55 -2.18
C GLU A 56 -10.59 28.40 -3.07
N ASN A 57 -9.82 27.30 -3.15
CA ASN A 57 -10.23 26.09 -3.86
C ASN A 57 -11.57 25.53 -3.34
N LEU A 58 -11.74 25.48 -2.03
CA LEU A 58 -12.97 25.01 -1.41
C LEU A 58 -14.16 25.96 -1.69
N GLN A 59 -13.92 27.28 -1.71
CA GLN A 59 -14.93 28.26 -2.09
C GLN A 59 -15.33 28.12 -3.56
N LEU A 60 -14.36 27.88 -4.44
CA LEU A 60 -14.63 27.65 -5.86
C LEU A 60 -15.44 26.37 -6.07
N LEU A 61 -15.12 25.28 -5.37
CA LEU A 61 -15.91 24.05 -5.39
C LEU A 61 -17.37 24.31 -4.99
N LYS A 62 -17.62 25.12 -3.94
CA LYS A 62 -18.99 25.53 -3.55
C LYS A 62 -19.68 26.33 -4.64
N LYS A 63 -18.99 27.27 -5.28
CA LYS A 63 -19.54 28.07 -6.39
C LYS A 63 -19.92 27.22 -7.60
N LEU A 64 -19.17 26.13 -7.83
CA LEU A 64 -19.43 25.15 -8.90
C LEU A 64 -20.55 24.16 -8.53
N GLY A 65 -21.17 24.28 -7.37
CA GLY A 65 -22.26 23.41 -6.91
C GLY A 65 -21.84 22.11 -6.24
N PHE A 66 -20.55 21.91 -5.96
CA PHE A 66 -20.09 20.74 -5.23
C PHE A 66 -20.30 20.89 -3.72
N VAL A 67 -20.60 19.77 -3.07
CA VAL A 67 -20.76 19.73 -1.61
C VAL A 67 -19.37 19.72 -0.96
N VAL A 68 -19.08 20.74 -0.17
CA VAL A 68 -17.86 20.87 0.64
C VAL A 68 -18.26 20.80 2.11
N ASN A 69 -17.42 20.22 2.95
CA ASN A 69 -17.66 20.18 4.39
C ASN A 69 -17.79 21.61 4.94
N GLU A 70 -18.85 21.86 5.72
CA GLU A 70 -19.12 23.19 6.27
C GLU A 70 -18.22 23.54 7.46
N HIS A 71 -17.64 22.55 8.08
CA HIS A 71 -16.82 22.67 9.29
C HIS A 71 -15.33 22.91 8.98
N VAL A 72 -15.04 23.62 7.89
CA VAL A 72 -13.67 24.02 7.55
C VAL A 72 -13.34 25.35 8.23
N ARG A 73 -12.15 25.43 8.86
CA ARG A 73 -11.65 26.65 9.50
C ARG A 73 -10.25 26.96 9.01
N VAL A 74 -9.98 28.20 8.64
CA VAL A 74 -8.64 28.73 8.42
C VAL A 74 -8.10 29.19 9.78
N CYS A 75 -6.97 28.62 10.21
CA CYS A 75 -6.29 28.91 11.44
C CYS A 75 -5.02 29.73 11.16
N LYS A 76 -4.73 30.76 11.96
CA LYS A 76 -3.55 31.61 11.80
C LYS A 76 -2.35 31.05 12.56
N THR A 77 -2.60 30.35 13.66
CA THR A 77 -1.57 29.82 14.56
C THR A 77 -1.80 28.33 14.83
N ILE A 78 -0.76 27.64 15.30
CA ILE A 78 -0.85 26.26 15.75
C ILE A 78 -1.75 26.11 17.00
N ALA A 79 -1.85 27.16 17.81
CA ALA A 79 -2.74 27.20 18.96
C ALA A 79 -4.22 27.15 18.51
N ASP A 80 -4.57 27.91 17.46
CA ASP A 80 -5.93 27.87 16.86
C ASP A 80 -6.24 26.48 16.30
N VAL A 81 -5.25 25.82 15.68
CA VAL A 81 -5.41 24.43 15.18
C VAL A 81 -5.70 23.48 16.34
N LYS A 82 -4.91 23.57 17.43
CA LYS A 82 -5.12 22.73 18.61
C LYS A 82 -6.50 22.95 19.21
N GLN A 83 -6.91 24.21 19.40
CA GLN A 83 -8.24 24.56 19.91
C GLN A 83 -9.34 23.94 19.02
N TYR A 84 -9.20 24.02 17.70
CA TYR A 84 -10.15 23.43 16.77
C TYR A 84 -10.22 21.89 16.92
N CYS A 85 -9.07 21.23 17.08
CA CYS A 85 -9.03 19.79 17.34
C CYS A 85 -9.73 19.41 18.65
N ASP A 86 -9.48 20.16 19.72
CA ASP A 86 -10.08 19.93 21.04
C ASP A 86 -11.61 20.16 20.99
N GLU A 87 -12.07 21.22 20.33
CA GLU A 87 -13.51 21.49 20.11
C GLU A 87 -14.22 20.33 19.42
N TRP A 88 -13.64 19.82 18.33
CA TRP A 88 -14.25 18.74 17.55
C TRP A 88 -14.14 17.38 18.21
N ASN A 89 -13.17 17.16 19.08
CA ASN A 89 -13.13 15.95 19.90
C ASN A 89 -14.40 15.79 20.78
N VAL A 90 -14.97 16.91 21.23
CA VAL A 90 -16.21 16.93 22.00
C VAL A 90 -17.45 16.92 21.09
N LYS A 91 -17.44 17.73 20.02
CA LYS A 91 -18.59 17.95 19.15
C LYS A 91 -18.83 16.85 18.11
N ARG A 92 -17.87 15.93 17.88
CA ARG A 92 -17.94 14.92 16.82
C ARG A 92 -19.21 14.06 16.83
N SER A 93 -19.76 13.80 18.03
CA SER A 93 -20.99 13.01 18.18
C SER A 93 -22.27 13.73 17.73
N SER A 94 -22.22 15.06 17.51
CA SER A 94 -23.35 15.84 17.00
C SER A 94 -23.45 15.87 15.49
N LEU A 95 -22.44 15.34 14.78
CA LEU A 95 -22.44 15.27 13.32
C LEU A 95 -23.37 14.16 12.81
N PRO A 96 -24.03 14.36 11.66
CA PRO A 96 -24.83 13.32 11.02
C PRO A 96 -23.97 12.25 10.29
N TYR A 97 -22.68 12.23 10.52
CA TYR A 97 -21.70 11.28 9.99
C TYR A 97 -20.55 11.10 10.98
N ASP A 98 -19.92 9.94 10.96
CA ASP A 98 -18.79 9.63 11.83
C ASP A 98 -17.49 10.28 11.33
N ILE A 99 -16.67 10.76 12.27
CA ILE A 99 -15.30 11.23 12.01
C ILE A 99 -14.33 10.57 12.98
N ASP A 100 -13.15 10.21 12.48
CA ASP A 100 -12.06 9.62 13.26
C ASP A 100 -10.92 10.62 13.57
N GLY A 101 -11.03 11.83 13.00
CA GLY A 101 -10.04 12.89 13.17
C GLY A 101 -10.26 14.09 12.28
N ILE A 102 -9.25 14.94 12.22
CA ILE A 102 -9.19 16.17 11.43
C ILE A 102 -7.98 16.12 10.51
N VAL A 103 -8.09 16.65 9.30
CA VAL A 103 -6.96 16.85 8.40
C VAL A 103 -6.55 18.32 8.45
N VAL A 104 -5.33 18.56 8.91
CA VAL A 104 -4.69 19.89 8.91
C VAL A 104 -3.87 20.01 7.63
N LYS A 105 -4.05 21.11 6.89
CA LYS A 105 -3.38 21.35 5.61
C LYS A 105 -2.76 22.75 5.61
N VAL A 106 -1.61 22.89 4.98
CA VAL A 106 -1.06 24.22 4.65
C VAL A 106 -1.99 24.90 3.65
N ASP A 107 -2.43 26.12 3.93
CA ASP A 107 -3.43 26.82 3.08
C ASP A 107 -2.81 27.38 1.80
N SER A 108 -1.58 27.92 1.84
CA SER A 108 -0.89 28.47 0.67
C SER A 108 -0.50 27.37 -0.33
N ILE A 109 -0.99 27.47 -1.57
CA ILE A 109 -0.66 26.52 -2.65
C ILE A 109 0.84 26.58 -3.02
N ALA A 110 1.46 27.76 -2.97
CA ALA A 110 2.89 27.90 -3.22
C ALA A 110 3.73 27.11 -2.20
N GLN A 111 3.38 27.21 -0.90
CA GLN A 111 4.02 26.43 0.15
C GLN A 111 3.75 24.92 0.03
N GLN A 112 2.54 24.52 -0.41
CA GLN A 112 2.26 23.11 -0.69
C GLN A 112 3.18 22.55 -1.78
N GLN A 113 3.44 23.33 -2.83
CA GLN A 113 4.34 22.95 -3.93
C GLN A 113 5.80 22.86 -3.46
N GLU A 114 6.24 23.78 -2.62
CA GLU A 114 7.58 23.79 -2.02
C GLU A 114 7.81 22.55 -1.13
N LEU A 115 6.86 22.24 -0.24
CA LEU A 115 6.91 21.08 0.64
C LEU A 115 6.85 19.75 -0.12
N GLY A 116 6.13 19.72 -1.23
CA GLY A 116 6.01 18.55 -2.08
C GLY A 116 5.30 17.35 -1.44
N ALA A 117 5.60 16.18 -1.96
CA ALA A 117 5.03 14.92 -1.50
C ALA A 117 6.10 13.81 -1.42
N VAL A 118 5.86 12.79 -0.59
CA VAL A 118 6.63 11.56 -0.53
C VAL A 118 5.74 10.41 -0.97
N ALA A 119 6.23 9.59 -1.90
CA ALA A 119 5.55 8.40 -2.44
C ALA A 119 4.00 8.45 -2.48
N LYS A 120 3.33 8.35 -1.33
CA LYS A 120 1.86 8.27 -1.22
C LYS A 120 1.23 9.39 -0.40
N SER A 121 2.03 10.30 0.17
CA SER A 121 1.52 11.29 1.13
C SER A 121 2.08 12.67 0.86
N PRO A 122 1.24 13.73 0.88
CA PRO A 122 1.72 15.10 0.82
C PRO A 122 2.43 15.47 2.12
N ARG A 123 3.51 16.26 2.04
CA ARG A 123 4.20 16.79 3.22
C ARG A 123 3.47 17.99 3.84
N TRP A 124 2.57 18.60 3.11
CA TRP A 124 1.78 19.76 3.51
C TRP A 124 0.43 19.43 4.17
N ALA A 125 0.17 18.15 4.44
CA ALA A 125 -1.05 17.73 5.13
C ALA A 125 -0.74 16.67 6.20
N ILE A 126 -1.39 16.80 7.36
CA ILE A 126 -1.29 15.87 8.47
C ILE A 126 -2.67 15.53 9.01
N ALA A 127 -2.90 14.26 9.34
CA ALA A 127 -4.10 13.80 9.99
C ALA A 127 -3.91 13.80 11.51
N TYR A 128 -4.72 14.58 12.22
CA TYR A 128 -4.88 14.48 13.67
C TYR A 128 -6.00 13.48 13.97
N LYS A 129 -5.67 12.36 14.60
CA LYS A 129 -6.63 11.31 14.95
C LYS A 129 -7.06 11.46 16.39
N TYR A 130 -8.37 11.34 16.63
CA TYR A 130 -8.89 11.30 17.98
C TYR A 130 -8.46 10.02 18.69
N PRO A 131 -8.39 10.03 20.05
CA PRO A 131 -8.23 8.80 20.80
C PRO A 131 -9.30 7.77 20.41
N ALA A 132 -8.86 6.55 20.17
CA ALA A 132 -9.77 5.45 19.84
C ALA A 132 -10.69 5.14 21.05
N GLN A 133 -11.93 4.76 20.75
CA GLN A 133 -12.81 4.24 21.80
C GLN A 133 -12.31 2.87 22.23
N GLN A 134 -12.15 2.71 23.54
CA GLN A 134 -11.80 1.44 24.15
C GLN A 134 -13.05 0.76 24.70
N MET A 135 -13.21 -0.52 24.42
CA MET A 135 -14.27 -1.34 24.95
C MET A 135 -13.68 -2.51 25.72
N GLU A 136 -14.28 -2.82 26.86
CA GLU A 136 -13.83 -3.91 27.72
C GLU A 136 -14.47 -5.23 27.27
N THR A 137 -13.66 -6.29 27.14
CA THR A 137 -14.12 -7.64 26.81
C THR A 137 -13.21 -8.70 27.40
N GLN A 138 -13.63 -9.98 27.35
CA GLN A 138 -12.85 -11.09 27.89
C GLN A 138 -11.94 -11.70 26.85
N LEU A 139 -10.67 -11.96 27.23
CA LEU A 139 -9.70 -12.71 26.44
C LEU A 139 -9.89 -14.23 26.69
N ASN A 140 -10.43 -14.93 25.71
CA ASN A 140 -10.74 -16.35 25.82
C ASN A 140 -9.54 -17.25 25.49
N ALA A 141 -8.74 -16.86 24.50
CA ALA A 141 -7.55 -17.60 24.06
C ALA A 141 -6.54 -16.68 23.34
N ILE A 142 -5.31 -17.14 23.22
CA ILE A 142 -4.29 -16.53 22.34
C ILE A 142 -3.92 -17.56 21.28
N THR A 143 -4.17 -17.22 20.02
CA THR A 143 -3.80 -18.03 18.86
C THR A 143 -2.58 -17.41 18.17
N LEU A 144 -1.77 -18.23 17.51
CA LEU A 144 -0.58 -17.78 16.79
C LEU A 144 -0.80 -17.96 15.29
N GLN A 145 -0.71 -16.88 14.55
CA GLN A 145 -0.81 -16.87 13.10
C GLN A 145 0.56 -16.83 12.44
N VAL A 146 0.76 -17.64 11.42
CA VAL A 146 2.00 -17.65 10.63
C VAL A 146 1.74 -16.91 9.33
N GLY A 147 2.44 -15.80 9.14
CA GLY A 147 2.34 -14.99 7.93
C GLY A 147 3.18 -15.58 6.77
N ARG A 148 3.04 -15.02 5.59
CA ARG A 148 3.72 -15.45 4.35
C ARG A 148 5.25 -15.43 4.42
N THR A 149 5.82 -14.60 5.28
CA THR A 149 7.27 -14.49 5.53
C THR A 149 7.74 -15.31 6.73
N GLY A 150 6.89 -16.19 7.26
CA GLY A 150 7.15 -16.97 8.46
C GLY A 150 6.92 -16.22 9.76
N THR A 151 6.61 -14.93 9.74
CA THR A 151 6.37 -14.13 10.95
C THR A 151 5.22 -14.71 11.76
N ILE A 152 5.45 -14.94 13.06
CA ILE A 152 4.46 -15.47 13.98
C ILE A 152 3.84 -14.31 14.78
N THR A 153 2.56 -14.10 14.56
CA THR A 153 1.81 -13.00 15.19
C THR A 153 0.79 -13.55 16.17
N PRO A 154 0.85 -13.19 17.46
CA PRO A 154 -0.15 -13.58 18.43
C PRO A 154 -1.43 -12.75 18.24
N VAL A 155 -2.57 -13.43 18.32
CA VAL A 155 -3.91 -12.88 18.14
C VAL A 155 -4.78 -13.28 19.34
N ALA A 156 -5.39 -12.29 19.96
CA ALA A 156 -6.38 -12.47 21.01
C ALA A 156 -7.71 -12.96 20.42
N GLU A 157 -8.21 -14.07 20.90
CA GLU A 157 -9.58 -14.55 20.67
C GLU A 157 -10.47 -13.99 21.80
N LEU A 158 -11.44 -13.18 21.45
CA LEU A 158 -12.21 -12.37 22.39
C LEU A 158 -13.68 -12.76 22.44
N THR A 159 -14.32 -12.56 23.57
CA THR A 159 -15.77 -12.49 23.58
C THR A 159 -16.20 -11.33 22.69
N PRO A 160 -17.13 -11.56 21.72
CA PRO A 160 -17.49 -10.51 20.75
C PRO A 160 -17.94 -9.22 21.42
N VAL A 161 -17.35 -8.10 21.05
CA VAL A 161 -17.64 -6.77 21.58
C VAL A 161 -17.79 -5.77 20.44
N PHE A 162 -18.71 -4.83 20.59
CA PHE A 162 -18.95 -3.78 19.60
C PHE A 162 -17.96 -2.62 19.80
N VAL A 163 -17.11 -2.35 18.81
CA VAL A 163 -16.09 -1.28 18.85
C VAL A 163 -16.16 -0.49 17.55
N SER A 164 -16.33 0.84 17.64
CA SER A 164 -16.29 1.76 16.48
C SER A 164 -17.02 1.20 15.25
N GLY A 165 -18.31 0.87 15.41
CA GLY A 165 -19.18 0.49 14.28
C GLY A 165 -18.99 -0.93 13.74
N SER A 166 -18.30 -1.84 14.45
CA SER A 166 -18.31 -3.28 14.10
C SER A 166 -18.08 -4.17 15.31
N THR A 167 -18.56 -5.41 15.23
CA THR A 167 -18.30 -6.43 16.24
C THR A 167 -16.88 -6.98 16.05
N VAL A 168 -16.10 -6.96 17.11
CA VAL A 168 -14.72 -7.46 17.18
C VAL A 168 -14.71 -8.72 18.04
N SER A 169 -14.23 -9.83 17.48
CA SER A 169 -13.97 -11.10 18.17
C SER A 169 -12.49 -11.48 18.18
N ARG A 170 -11.65 -10.73 17.44
CA ARG A 170 -10.21 -10.98 17.34
C ARG A 170 -9.45 -9.67 17.34
N ALA A 171 -8.31 -9.60 18.05
CA ALA A 171 -7.46 -8.42 18.10
C ALA A 171 -5.98 -8.81 18.08
N THR A 172 -5.13 -7.99 17.45
CA THR A 172 -3.69 -8.26 17.45
C THR A 172 -3.09 -8.04 18.84
N LEU A 173 -2.14 -8.89 19.19
CA LEU A 173 -1.24 -8.75 20.33
C LEU A 173 0.19 -8.39 19.91
N HIS A 174 0.37 -7.99 18.66
CA HIS A 174 1.62 -7.58 18.04
C HIS A 174 2.73 -8.64 18.10
N ASN A 175 3.33 -8.88 19.26
CA ASN A 175 4.44 -9.82 19.48
C ASN A 175 4.51 -10.25 20.97
N GLU A 176 5.47 -11.09 21.32
CA GLU A 176 5.69 -11.55 22.69
C GLU A 176 6.03 -10.42 23.65
N ASP A 177 6.86 -9.46 23.24
CA ASP A 177 7.28 -8.33 24.08
C ASP A 177 6.05 -7.50 24.51
N TYR A 178 5.10 -7.27 23.60
CA TYR A 178 3.87 -6.57 23.89
C TYR A 178 2.96 -7.32 24.87
N ILE A 179 2.89 -8.66 24.77
CA ILE A 179 2.16 -9.51 25.73
C ILE A 179 2.78 -9.39 27.12
N ASN A 180 4.12 -9.43 27.18
CA ASN A 180 4.87 -9.34 28.44
C ASN A 180 4.79 -7.94 29.07
N GLU A 181 4.89 -6.88 28.26
CA GLU A 181 4.78 -5.48 28.71
C GLU A 181 3.44 -5.19 29.38
N LEU A 182 2.36 -5.70 28.81
CA LEU A 182 1.01 -5.54 29.36
C LEU A 182 0.63 -6.66 30.35
N ASP A 183 1.51 -7.64 30.59
CA ASP A 183 1.24 -8.85 31.39
C ASP A 183 -0.12 -9.49 31.03
N ILE A 184 -0.36 -9.69 29.72
CA ILE A 184 -1.62 -10.24 29.22
C ILE A 184 -1.71 -11.75 29.51
N ARG A 185 -2.83 -12.19 30.13
CA ARG A 185 -3.08 -13.57 30.47
C ARG A 185 -4.42 -14.04 29.93
N ILE A 186 -4.52 -15.32 29.55
CA ILE A 186 -5.80 -15.91 29.13
C ILE A 186 -6.78 -15.81 30.30
N GLY A 187 -8.00 -15.39 30.02
CA GLY A 187 -9.05 -15.13 31.00
C GLY A 187 -9.10 -13.71 31.54
N ASP A 188 -8.14 -12.83 31.14
CA ASP A 188 -8.18 -11.43 31.53
C ASP A 188 -9.37 -10.68 30.89
N SER A 189 -9.86 -9.68 31.63
CA SER A 189 -10.68 -8.62 31.04
C SER A 189 -9.76 -7.59 30.41
N VAL A 190 -9.87 -7.40 29.09
CA VAL A 190 -8.97 -6.57 28.30
C VAL A 190 -9.69 -5.40 27.64
N PHE A 191 -8.99 -4.29 27.47
CA PHE A 191 -9.46 -3.15 26.68
C PHE A 191 -9.07 -3.32 25.22
N VAL A 192 -10.04 -3.23 24.34
CA VAL A 192 -9.85 -3.36 22.87
C VAL A 192 -10.16 -2.05 22.19
N GLU A 193 -9.30 -1.64 21.29
CA GLU A 193 -9.48 -0.46 20.45
C GLU A 193 -9.15 -0.78 18.99
N LYS A 194 -9.64 0.06 18.06
CA LYS A 194 -9.27 -0.03 16.65
C LYS A 194 -8.25 1.04 16.30
N GLY A 195 -7.06 0.63 15.93
CA GLY A 195 -6.04 1.52 15.37
C GLY A 195 -6.48 2.08 14.03
N GLY A 196 -6.67 3.42 13.94
CA GLY A 196 -7.15 4.09 12.72
C GLY A 196 -8.53 3.60 12.25
N ASP A 197 -9.38 3.14 13.18
CA ASP A 197 -10.70 2.54 12.95
C ASP A 197 -10.70 1.28 12.04
N VAL A 198 -9.57 0.62 11.87
CA VAL A 198 -9.45 -0.53 10.98
C VAL A 198 -9.01 -1.80 11.69
N ILE A 199 -7.85 -1.79 12.34
CA ILE A 199 -7.25 -3.01 12.93
C ILE A 199 -7.49 -3.03 14.44
N PRO A 200 -8.23 -4.04 14.97
CA PRO A 200 -8.39 -4.20 16.40
C PRO A 200 -7.07 -4.61 17.07
N LYS A 201 -6.76 -3.98 18.18
CA LYS A 201 -5.66 -4.36 19.07
C LYS A 201 -6.11 -4.36 20.53
N VAL A 202 -5.48 -5.17 21.34
CA VAL A 202 -5.62 -5.09 22.79
C VAL A 202 -4.78 -3.91 23.29
N ALA A 203 -5.39 -2.95 23.96
CA ALA A 203 -4.74 -1.72 24.42
C ALA A 203 -4.31 -1.77 25.90
N GLY A 204 -4.83 -2.73 26.65
CA GLY A 204 -4.51 -2.87 28.07
C GLY A 204 -5.33 -3.96 28.76
N VAL A 205 -5.05 -4.18 30.04
CA VAL A 205 -5.69 -5.19 30.90
C VAL A 205 -6.36 -4.52 32.10
N ASN A 206 -7.56 -4.95 32.43
CA ASN A 206 -8.21 -4.57 33.67
C ASN A 206 -7.78 -5.50 34.82
N LEU A 207 -6.68 -5.13 35.47
CA LEU A 207 -6.09 -5.93 36.55
C LEU A 207 -7.03 -6.17 37.75
N LYS A 208 -8.03 -5.29 37.96
CA LYS A 208 -9.02 -5.45 39.04
C LYS A 208 -9.95 -6.64 38.81
N LYS A 209 -10.14 -7.05 37.56
CA LYS A 209 -10.99 -8.17 37.17
C LYS A 209 -10.21 -9.43 36.82
N ARG A 210 -8.90 -9.45 37.04
CA ARG A 210 -8.04 -10.61 36.72
C ARG A 210 -8.40 -11.83 37.55
N PRO A 211 -8.57 -13.02 36.91
CA PRO A 211 -8.78 -14.27 37.63
C PRO A 211 -7.55 -14.61 38.50
N LYS A 212 -7.78 -15.03 39.76
CA LYS A 212 -6.70 -15.33 40.71
C LYS A 212 -5.73 -16.41 40.24
N ASN A 213 -6.16 -17.34 39.40
CA ASN A 213 -5.38 -18.49 38.94
C ASN A 213 -4.88 -18.29 37.47
N SER A 214 -4.92 -17.06 36.96
CA SER A 214 -4.41 -16.77 35.61
C SER A 214 -2.91 -17.00 35.51
N LYS A 215 -2.44 -17.64 34.43
CA LYS A 215 -1.02 -17.90 34.15
C LYS A 215 -0.53 -17.02 33.01
N SER A 216 0.73 -16.57 33.12
CA SER A 216 1.40 -15.86 32.04
C SER A 216 1.41 -16.70 30.77
N PHE A 217 1.19 -16.05 29.62
CA PHE A 217 1.30 -16.71 28.33
C PHE A 217 2.79 -17.01 28.04
N LYS A 218 3.06 -18.24 27.61
CA LYS A 218 4.41 -18.62 27.17
C LYS A 218 4.40 -18.80 25.66
N PHE A 219 5.27 -18.07 24.99
CA PHE A 219 5.44 -18.21 23.55
C PHE A 219 6.04 -19.58 23.26
N PRO A 220 5.51 -20.35 22.29
CA PRO A 220 6.01 -21.71 22.01
C PRO A 220 7.39 -21.63 21.32
N SER A 221 8.14 -22.71 21.39
CA SER A 221 9.41 -22.88 20.67
C SER A 221 9.26 -23.49 19.27
N LEU A 222 8.04 -23.95 18.93
CA LEU A 222 7.74 -24.60 17.68
C LEU A 222 6.64 -23.86 16.93
N CYS A 223 6.72 -23.90 15.59
CA CYS A 223 5.71 -23.35 14.70
C CYS A 223 4.36 -24.05 14.90
N PRO A 224 3.25 -23.33 15.13
CA PRO A 224 1.94 -23.92 15.38
C PRO A 224 1.34 -24.66 14.16
N VAL A 225 1.91 -24.46 12.96
CA VAL A 225 1.40 -25.04 11.72
C VAL A 225 2.21 -26.25 11.26
N CYS A 226 3.55 -26.15 11.27
CA CYS A 226 4.41 -27.20 10.72
C CYS A 226 5.31 -27.90 11.75
N GLY A 227 5.28 -27.48 13.02
CA GLY A 227 6.10 -28.08 14.10
C GLY A 227 7.60 -27.79 14.05
N SER A 228 8.08 -27.05 13.05
CA SER A 228 9.52 -26.68 12.97
C SER A 228 9.89 -25.68 14.05
N LYS A 229 11.16 -25.68 14.47
CA LYS A 229 11.65 -24.66 15.41
C LYS A 229 11.41 -23.26 14.86
N ILE A 230 11.05 -22.36 15.76
CA ILE A 230 10.94 -20.94 15.45
C ILE A 230 12.17 -20.20 15.93
N PHE A 231 12.50 -19.12 15.25
CA PHE A 231 13.68 -18.33 15.50
C PHE A 231 13.30 -16.86 15.69
N ARG A 232 13.95 -16.18 16.63
CA ARG A 232 13.83 -14.74 16.83
C ARG A 232 15.20 -14.11 16.55
N PRO A 233 15.34 -13.31 15.45
CA PRO A 233 16.59 -12.61 15.17
C PRO A 233 16.94 -11.63 16.29
N GLU A 234 18.23 -11.43 16.53
CA GLU A 234 18.69 -10.42 17.48
C GLU A 234 18.23 -9.02 17.07
N GLY A 235 17.70 -8.27 18.03
CA GLY A 235 17.15 -6.93 17.79
C GLY A 235 15.78 -6.89 17.09
N GLU A 236 15.15 -8.03 16.84
CA GLU A 236 13.78 -8.10 16.32
C GLU A 236 12.78 -8.56 17.37
N ALA A 237 11.57 -8.00 17.33
CA ALA A 237 10.49 -8.33 18.26
C ALA A 237 9.68 -9.57 17.82
N ALA A 238 9.79 -9.98 16.57
CA ALA A 238 9.00 -11.05 15.99
C ALA A 238 9.74 -12.39 15.95
N TYR A 239 8.99 -13.48 16.15
CA TYR A 239 9.45 -14.84 15.86
C TYR A 239 9.13 -15.23 14.42
N TYR A 240 9.95 -16.11 13.86
CA TYR A 240 9.80 -16.59 12.49
C TYR A 240 9.87 -18.12 12.41
N CYS A 241 9.01 -18.69 11.60
CA CYS A 241 9.15 -20.05 11.11
C CYS A 241 10.05 -20.04 9.87
N GLU A 242 11.21 -20.67 9.93
CA GLU A 242 12.17 -20.72 8.81
C GLU A 242 11.88 -21.83 7.80
N ASN A 243 10.89 -22.67 8.06
CA ASN A 243 10.51 -23.73 7.12
C ASN A 243 9.77 -23.13 5.90
N PHE A 244 10.44 -23.05 4.76
CA PHE A 244 9.87 -22.58 3.50
C PHE A 244 8.69 -23.43 3.01
N GLU A 245 8.61 -24.70 3.40
CA GLU A 245 7.52 -25.61 3.06
C GLU A 245 6.37 -25.56 4.08
N CYS A 246 6.45 -24.66 5.07
CA CYS A 246 5.34 -24.46 6.00
C CYS A 246 4.05 -24.15 5.24
N PRO A 247 2.96 -24.94 5.41
CA PRO A 247 1.72 -24.76 4.65
C PRO A 247 1.14 -23.35 4.73
N ALA A 248 1.26 -22.68 5.88
CA ALA A 248 0.81 -21.29 6.04
C ALA A 248 1.65 -20.32 5.18
N GLN A 249 2.97 -20.52 5.10
CA GLN A 249 3.83 -19.69 4.27
C GLN A 249 3.61 -19.94 2.79
N VAL A 250 3.47 -21.20 2.38
CA VAL A 250 3.15 -21.59 0.99
C VAL A 250 1.88 -20.87 0.54
N ARG A 251 0.78 -21.04 1.30
CA ARG A 251 -0.49 -20.38 1.03
C ARG A 251 -0.34 -18.87 0.93
N GLY A 252 0.22 -18.23 1.93
CA GLY A 252 0.37 -16.78 1.96
C GLY A 252 1.26 -16.22 0.84
N ARG A 253 2.27 -16.98 0.36
CA ARG A 253 3.07 -16.59 -0.81
C ARG A 253 2.28 -16.69 -2.10
N ILE A 254 1.47 -17.74 -2.26
CA ILE A 254 0.60 -17.90 -3.45
C ILE A 254 -0.45 -16.79 -3.49
N GLU A 255 -1.13 -16.50 -2.37
CA GLU A 255 -2.09 -15.40 -2.26
C GLU A 255 -1.47 -14.04 -2.59
N HIS A 256 -0.26 -13.78 -2.05
CA HIS A 256 0.47 -12.55 -2.33
C HIS A 256 0.84 -12.43 -3.80
N PHE A 257 1.32 -13.52 -4.40
CA PHE A 257 1.68 -13.57 -5.82
C PHE A 257 0.47 -13.32 -6.72
N ALA A 258 -0.67 -13.95 -6.41
CA ALA A 258 -1.91 -13.80 -7.16
C ALA A 258 -2.59 -12.43 -6.97
N HIS A 259 -2.24 -11.69 -5.90
CA HIS A 259 -2.90 -10.45 -5.53
C HIS A 259 -2.87 -9.40 -6.66
N ARG A 260 -3.94 -8.56 -6.74
CA ARG A 260 -4.14 -7.52 -7.77
C ARG A 260 -2.95 -6.55 -7.96
N ARG A 261 -2.12 -6.33 -6.92
CA ARG A 261 -0.93 -5.46 -6.97
C ARG A 261 0.32 -6.20 -7.42
N ALA A 262 0.31 -7.52 -7.37
CA ALA A 262 1.35 -8.40 -7.90
C ALA A 262 0.92 -8.92 -9.28
N MET A 263 0.69 -10.21 -9.45
CA MET A 263 0.39 -10.81 -10.75
C MET A 263 -1.08 -10.71 -11.17
N ASN A 264 -1.97 -10.14 -10.33
CA ASN A 264 -3.38 -9.90 -10.63
C ASN A 264 -4.11 -11.09 -11.26
N ILE A 265 -3.91 -12.28 -10.72
CA ILE A 265 -4.53 -13.49 -11.26
C ILE A 265 -5.99 -13.51 -10.82
N GLU A 266 -6.89 -13.17 -11.74
CA GLU A 266 -8.31 -13.16 -11.47
C GLU A 266 -8.83 -14.58 -11.23
N GLY A 267 -9.71 -14.74 -10.25
CA GLY A 267 -10.22 -16.06 -9.86
C GLY A 267 -9.35 -16.81 -8.86
N LEU A 268 -8.09 -16.42 -8.60
CA LEU A 268 -7.19 -17.04 -7.62
C LEU A 268 -7.23 -16.29 -6.27
N GLY A 269 -8.41 -16.22 -5.66
CA GLY A 269 -8.60 -15.68 -4.31
C GLY A 269 -8.28 -16.69 -3.21
N GLU A 270 -8.29 -16.24 -1.94
CA GLU A 270 -7.96 -17.03 -0.75
C GLU A 270 -8.63 -18.40 -0.72
N ALA A 271 -9.95 -18.46 -0.95
CA ALA A 271 -10.71 -19.72 -0.94
C ALA A 271 -10.25 -20.70 -2.03
N VAL A 272 -9.90 -20.22 -3.22
CA VAL A 272 -9.42 -21.07 -4.31
C VAL A 272 -7.98 -21.50 -4.06
N VAL A 273 -7.12 -20.64 -3.51
CA VAL A 273 -5.78 -21.02 -3.07
C VAL A 273 -5.83 -22.11 -2.01
N ASP A 274 -6.69 -21.95 -0.99
CA ASP A 274 -6.89 -22.95 0.05
C ASP A 274 -7.32 -24.30 -0.54
N LEU A 275 -8.25 -24.28 -1.49
CA LEU A 275 -8.74 -25.49 -2.15
C LEU A 275 -7.63 -26.17 -2.95
N LEU A 276 -6.88 -25.43 -3.77
CA LEU A 276 -5.80 -25.96 -4.61
C LEU A 276 -4.64 -26.55 -3.76
N VAL A 277 -4.30 -25.89 -2.66
CA VAL A 277 -3.28 -26.39 -1.72
C VAL A 277 -3.76 -27.66 -1.01
N LYS A 278 -5.03 -27.69 -0.57
CA LYS A 278 -5.62 -28.85 0.11
C LYS A 278 -5.69 -30.07 -0.80
N GLU A 279 -6.02 -29.85 -2.08
CA GLU A 279 -6.10 -30.92 -3.10
C GLU A 279 -4.74 -31.27 -3.72
N ASP A 280 -3.65 -30.79 -3.12
CA ASP A 280 -2.26 -31.10 -3.51
C ASP A 280 -1.93 -30.71 -4.97
N LEU A 281 -2.60 -29.67 -5.49
CA LEU A 281 -2.43 -29.20 -6.88
C LEU A 281 -1.36 -28.13 -7.01
N ILE A 282 -1.10 -27.36 -5.96
CA ILE A 282 -0.09 -26.30 -5.91
C ILE A 282 0.68 -26.33 -4.59
N HIS A 283 2.02 -26.28 -4.66
CA HIS A 283 2.94 -26.22 -3.54
C HIS A 283 3.78 -24.93 -3.52
N ASN A 284 3.79 -24.22 -4.62
CA ASN A 284 4.51 -22.94 -4.78
C ASN A 284 3.91 -22.13 -5.94
N ILE A 285 4.37 -20.89 -6.08
CA ILE A 285 3.84 -19.97 -7.08
C ILE A 285 4.08 -20.40 -8.54
N ALA A 286 5.09 -21.25 -8.82
CA ALA A 286 5.31 -21.73 -10.19
C ALA A 286 4.33 -22.83 -10.60
N ASP A 287 3.73 -23.55 -9.62
CA ASP A 287 2.72 -24.59 -9.90
C ASP A 287 1.44 -23.99 -10.49
N ILE A 288 1.17 -22.70 -10.22
CA ILE A 288 0.04 -21.95 -10.79
C ILE A 288 0.03 -22.04 -12.31
N TYR A 289 1.21 -21.93 -12.95
CA TYR A 289 1.37 -21.88 -14.41
C TYR A 289 1.33 -23.23 -15.11
N VAL A 290 1.24 -24.32 -14.37
CA VAL A 290 1.11 -25.70 -14.89
C VAL A 290 -0.23 -26.34 -14.58
N LEU A 291 -1.16 -25.59 -13.99
CA LEU A 291 -2.52 -26.04 -13.70
C LEU A 291 -3.27 -26.41 -14.98
N LYS A 292 -4.04 -27.50 -14.91
CA LYS A 292 -4.85 -28.01 -16.03
C LYS A 292 -6.33 -27.82 -15.76
N LYS A 293 -7.08 -27.47 -16.79
CA LYS A 293 -8.53 -27.18 -16.72
C LYS A 293 -9.31 -28.31 -16.08
N ASP A 294 -9.09 -29.54 -16.53
CA ASP A 294 -9.84 -30.72 -16.06
C ASP A 294 -9.66 -30.96 -14.54
N ARG A 295 -8.45 -30.66 -14.04
CA ARG A 295 -8.16 -30.80 -12.61
C ARG A 295 -8.86 -29.72 -11.78
N ILE A 296 -8.97 -28.49 -12.30
CA ILE A 296 -9.61 -27.37 -11.62
C ILE A 296 -11.14 -27.51 -11.67
N ALA A 297 -11.71 -27.86 -12.83
CA ALA A 297 -13.15 -27.96 -13.03
C ALA A 297 -13.80 -29.05 -12.20
N GLY A 298 -13.03 -30.07 -11.80
CA GLY A 298 -13.49 -31.17 -10.92
C GLY A 298 -13.51 -30.81 -9.42
N LEU A 299 -13.05 -29.63 -9.03
CA LEU A 299 -13.00 -29.21 -7.62
C LEU A 299 -14.35 -28.70 -7.13
N GLU A 300 -14.58 -28.82 -5.81
CA GLU A 300 -15.81 -28.33 -5.17
C GLU A 300 -15.97 -26.80 -5.46
N ARG A 301 -17.17 -26.41 -5.90
CA ARG A 301 -17.54 -25.03 -6.26
C ARG A 301 -16.77 -24.43 -7.45
N MET A 302 -16.00 -25.23 -8.18
CA MET A 302 -15.36 -24.86 -9.42
C MET A 302 -16.07 -25.57 -10.58
N GLY A 303 -16.53 -24.80 -11.56
CA GLY A 303 -17.12 -25.35 -12.79
C GLY A 303 -16.25 -24.99 -13.99
N GLU A 304 -16.58 -25.52 -15.17
CA GLU A 304 -15.88 -25.30 -16.44
C GLU A 304 -15.57 -23.82 -16.73
N LYS A 305 -16.55 -22.93 -16.51
CA LYS A 305 -16.40 -21.49 -16.73
C LYS A 305 -15.44 -20.85 -15.74
N SER A 306 -15.52 -21.22 -14.46
CA SER A 306 -14.62 -20.70 -13.43
C SER A 306 -13.19 -21.17 -13.65
N ALA A 307 -13.02 -22.45 -14.03
CA ALA A 307 -11.72 -22.99 -14.39
C ALA A 307 -11.11 -22.27 -15.60
N GLN A 308 -11.90 -22.01 -16.63
CA GLN A 308 -11.44 -21.27 -17.81
C GLN A 308 -11.03 -19.84 -17.45
N ASN A 309 -11.86 -19.08 -16.72
CA ASN A 309 -11.55 -17.72 -16.30
C ASN A 309 -10.24 -17.66 -15.46
N LEU A 310 -10.02 -18.65 -14.59
CA LEU A 310 -8.79 -18.73 -13.82
C LEU A 310 -7.56 -18.94 -14.73
N LEU A 311 -7.66 -19.85 -15.71
CA LEU A 311 -6.56 -20.10 -16.66
C LEU A 311 -6.30 -18.89 -17.55
N ASP A 312 -7.32 -18.18 -17.99
CA ASP A 312 -7.19 -16.94 -18.76
C ASP A 312 -6.45 -15.87 -17.92
N GLY A 313 -6.85 -15.69 -16.65
CA GLY A 313 -6.15 -14.78 -15.74
C GLY A 313 -4.69 -15.18 -15.45
N ILE A 314 -4.37 -16.48 -15.43
CA ILE A 314 -3.00 -16.98 -15.33
C ILE A 314 -2.20 -16.61 -16.58
N GLU A 315 -2.75 -16.83 -17.77
CA GLU A 315 -2.07 -16.47 -19.03
C GLU A 315 -1.84 -14.95 -19.15
N GLU A 316 -2.85 -14.14 -18.85
CA GLU A 316 -2.71 -12.67 -18.84
C GLU A 316 -1.63 -12.21 -17.88
N SER A 317 -1.47 -12.87 -16.73
CA SER A 317 -0.46 -12.50 -15.74
C SER A 317 0.98 -12.59 -16.26
N LYS A 318 1.26 -13.46 -17.23
CA LYS A 318 2.61 -13.67 -17.78
C LYS A 318 3.21 -12.42 -18.41
N THR A 319 2.36 -11.53 -18.95
CA THR A 319 2.75 -10.30 -19.65
C THR A 319 2.90 -9.08 -18.75
N LEU A 320 2.67 -9.24 -17.45
CA LEU A 320 2.74 -8.13 -16.53
C LEU A 320 4.19 -7.64 -16.33
N PRO A 321 4.38 -6.33 -16.05
CA PRO A 321 5.70 -5.73 -15.90
C PRO A 321 6.58 -6.45 -14.87
N PHE A 322 7.87 -6.54 -15.15
CA PHE A 322 8.88 -7.20 -14.31
C PHE A 322 8.86 -6.71 -12.84
N SER A 323 8.58 -5.42 -12.61
CA SER A 323 8.43 -4.87 -11.26
C SER A 323 7.31 -5.54 -10.46
N ARG A 324 6.23 -5.99 -11.11
CA ARG A 324 5.14 -6.71 -10.46
C ARG A 324 5.53 -8.14 -10.13
N VAL A 325 6.32 -8.78 -11.00
CA VAL A 325 6.92 -10.10 -10.73
C VAL A 325 7.82 -10.02 -9.51
N LEU A 326 8.73 -9.05 -9.44
CA LEU A 326 9.62 -8.84 -8.28
C LEU A 326 8.83 -8.62 -6.98
N PHE A 327 7.79 -7.79 -7.03
CA PHE A 327 6.91 -7.61 -5.89
C PHE A 327 6.19 -8.92 -5.51
N GLY A 328 5.72 -9.67 -6.50
CA GLY A 328 5.04 -10.96 -6.33
C GLY A 328 5.92 -12.05 -5.73
N LEU A 329 7.23 -12.08 -6.02
CA LEU A 329 8.18 -13.00 -5.40
C LEU A 329 8.22 -12.89 -3.87
N GLY A 330 7.78 -11.76 -3.31
CA GLY A 330 7.63 -11.58 -1.88
C GLY A 330 8.94 -11.51 -1.11
N ILE A 331 10.03 -11.06 -1.75
CA ILE A 331 11.33 -10.83 -1.11
C ILE A 331 11.13 -9.91 0.10
N ARG A 332 11.69 -10.28 1.23
CA ARG A 332 11.55 -9.53 2.49
C ARG A 332 12.06 -8.10 2.30
N PHE A 333 11.36 -7.12 2.82
CA PHE A 333 11.61 -5.68 2.67
C PHE A 333 11.45 -5.12 1.26
N VAL A 334 11.22 -5.94 0.23
CA VAL A 334 10.95 -5.50 -1.13
C VAL A 334 9.44 -5.28 -1.31
N GLY A 335 8.98 -4.07 -1.03
CA GLY A 335 7.61 -3.62 -1.33
C GLY A 335 7.48 -3.19 -2.79
N GLU A 336 6.26 -2.82 -3.21
CA GLU A 336 5.95 -2.39 -4.59
C GLU A 336 6.88 -1.28 -5.11
N GLY A 337 7.18 -0.26 -4.27
CA GLY A 337 8.07 0.84 -4.64
C GLY A 337 9.51 0.37 -4.87
N VAL A 338 10.05 -0.44 -3.96
CA VAL A 338 11.41 -0.99 -4.07
C VAL A 338 11.50 -1.96 -5.26
N ALA A 339 10.50 -2.81 -5.47
CA ALA A 339 10.45 -3.71 -6.64
C ALA A 339 10.51 -2.92 -7.95
N LYS A 340 9.82 -1.77 -8.02
CA LYS A 340 9.90 -0.88 -9.18
C LYS A 340 11.30 -0.28 -9.35
N LEU A 341 11.91 0.24 -8.29
CA LEU A 341 13.27 0.79 -8.33
C LEU A 341 14.30 -0.25 -8.81
N LEU A 342 14.23 -1.47 -8.27
CA LEU A 342 15.10 -2.58 -8.68
C LEU A 342 14.87 -2.99 -10.14
N ALA A 343 13.61 -3.12 -10.57
CA ALA A 343 13.27 -3.45 -11.96
C ALA A 343 13.73 -2.37 -12.95
N ASP A 344 13.61 -1.11 -12.57
CA ASP A 344 14.04 0.04 -13.39
C ASP A 344 15.58 0.14 -13.48
N HIS A 345 16.30 -0.24 -12.43
CA HIS A 345 17.77 -0.17 -12.39
C HIS A 345 18.42 -1.35 -13.09
N PHE A 346 18.05 -2.58 -12.72
CA PHE A 346 18.68 -3.80 -13.21
C PHE A 346 18.12 -4.32 -14.53
N ASN A 347 16.94 -3.88 -14.93
CA ASN A 347 16.21 -4.19 -16.17
C ASN A 347 15.76 -5.65 -16.34
N ASP A 348 16.48 -6.64 -15.84
CA ASP A 348 16.09 -8.05 -15.88
C ASP A 348 16.54 -8.82 -14.61
N ILE A 349 15.98 -10.02 -14.47
CA ILE A 349 16.22 -10.89 -13.30
C ILE A 349 17.67 -11.39 -13.24
N GLU A 350 18.34 -11.59 -14.38
CA GLU A 350 19.70 -12.13 -14.42
C GLU A 350 20.73 -11.09 -13.96
N ASN A 351 20.51 -9.81 -14.29
CA ASN A 351 21.32 -8.70 -13.80
C ASN A 351 21.11 -8.52 -12.30
N LEU A 352 19.85 -8.56 -11.83
CA LEU A 352 19.55 -8.44 -10.41
C LEU A 352 20.15 -9.58 -9.58
N LYS A 353 20.13 -10.81 -10.11
CA LYS A 353 20.72 -11.99 -9.48
C LYS A 353 22.24 -11.90 -9.30
N LYS A 354 22.93 -11.19 -10.20
CA LYS A 354 24.39 -11.00 -10.17
C LYS A 354 24.83 -9.79 -9.38
N ALA A 355 23.89 -8.95 -8.96
CA ALA A 355 24.18 -7.69 -8.28
C ALA A 355 24.88 -7.92 -6.93
N SER A 356 25.96 -7.21 -6.67
CA SER A 356 26.60 -7.15 -5.38
C SER A 356 25.81 -6.30 -4.38
N GLN A 357 26.15 -6.38 -3.10
CA GLN A 357 25.55 -5.53 -2.08
C GLN A 357 25.72 -4.04 -2.40
N GLN A 358 26.91 -3.67 -2.88
CA GLN A 358 27.21 -2.29 -3.27
C GLN A 358 26.35 -1.82 -4.45
N ASP A 359 26.16 -2.67 -5.48
CA ASP A 359 25.29 -2.33 -6.62
C ASP A 359 23.86 -2.09 -6.19
N LEU A 360 23.34 -2.91 -5.26
CA LEU A 360 22.00 -2.75 -4.71
C LEU A 360 21.87 -1.49 -3.87
N GLU A 361 22.84 -1.16 -3.03
CA GLU A 361 22.82 0.05 -2.19
C GLU A 361 23.01 1.35 -2.98
N HIS A 362 23.56 1.29 -4.20
CA HIS A 362 23.63 2.44 -5.11
C HIS A 362 22.24 2.85 -5.67
N VAL A 363 21.25 1.97 -5.58
CA VAL A 363 19.88 2.30 -5.98
C VAL A 363 19.24 3.18 -4.89
N GLU A 364 18.90 4.42 -5.25
CA GLU A 364 18.27 5.36 -4.31
C GLU A 364 16.99 4.74 -3.69
N GLY A 365 16.95 4.67 -2.37
CA GLY A 365 15.85 4.04 -1.63
C GLY A 365 16.06 2.55 -1.28
N VAL A 366 17.21 1.97 -1.63
CA VAL A 366 17.62 0.62 -1.23
C VAL A 366 18.72 0.73 -0.17
N GLY A 367 18.38 0.40 1.07
CA GLY A 367 19.37 0.37 2.16
C GLY A 367 19.94 -1.03 2.43
N PRO A 368 20.94 -1.17 3.34
CA PRO A 368 21.63 -2.43 3.62
C PRO A 368 20.71 -3.61 3.90
N ARG A 369 19.67 -3.43 4.71
CA ARG A 369 18.69 -4.50 5.03
C ARG A 369 17.94 -5.02 3.81
N ILE A 370 17.64 -4.15 2.86
CA ILE A 370 16.97 -4.54 1.61
C ILE A 370 17.98 -5.30 0.74
N ALA A 371 19.19 -4.78 0.59
CA ALA A 371 20.26 -5.40 -0.20
C ALA A 371 20.57 -6.81 0.30
N GLU A 372 20.79 -6.99 1.60
CA GLU A 372 21.00 -8.30 2.23
C GLU A 372 19.84 -9.26 1.96
N SER A 373 18.60 -8.79 2.03
CA SER A 373 17.42 -9.61 1.78
C SER A 373 17.33 -10.07 0.34
N VAL A 374 17.68 -9.20 -0.62
CA VAL A 374 17.74 -9.54 -2.05
C VAL A 374 18.84 -10.58 -2.31
N ILE A 375 20.05 -10.36 -1.79
CA ILE A 375 21.16 -11.30 -1.93
C ILE A 375 20.79 -12.68 -1.34
N ARG A 376 20.24 -12.70 -0.11
CA ARG A 376 19.80 -13.94 0.54
C ARG A 376 18.80 -14.70 -0.33
N PHE A 377 17.83 -14.00 -0.92
CA PHE A 377 16.83 -14.60 -1.79
C PHE A 377 17.46 -15.24 -3.04
N PHE A 378 18.39 -14.56 -3.70
CA PHE A 378 19.08 -15.08 -4.89
C PHE A 378 20.23 -16.05 -4.59
N SER A 379 20.64 -16.21 -3.33
CA SER A 379 21.58 -17.24 -2.90
C SER A 379 20.89 -18.55 -2.52
N ASP A 380 19.57 -18.55 -2.34
CA ASP A 380 18.81 -19.73 -1.98
C ASP A 380 18.46 -20.58 -3.19
N VAL A 381 18.81 -21.88 -3.12
CA VAL A 381 18.60 -22.84 -4.23
C VAL A 381 17.13 -23.03 -4.59
N HIS A 382 16.22 -22.99 -3.60
CA HIS A 382 14.77 -23.12 -3.85
C HIS A 382 14.23 -21.91 -4.59
N SER A 383 14.66 -20.70 -4.22
CA SER A 383 14.32 -19.45 -4.89
C SER A 383 14.82 -19.42 -6.33
N LEU A 384 16.04 -19.89 -6.59
CA LEU A 384 16.61 -19.98 -7.95
C LEU A 384 15.81 -20.95 -8.83
N LYS A 385 15.48 -22.14 -8.32
CA LYS A 385 14.65 -23.12 -9.04
C LYS A 385 13.25 -22.56 -9.33
N LEU A 386 12.69 -21.82 -8.37
CA LEU A 386 11.40 -21.18 -8.53
C LEU A 386 11.41 -20.17 -9.69
N ILE A 387 12.44 -19.29 -9.74
CA ILE A 387 12.62 -18.31 -10.82
C ILE A 387 12.78 -19.01 -12.16
N GLU A 388 13.59 -20.06 -12.23
CA GLU A 388 13.78 -20.84 -13.45
C GLU A 388 12.45 -21.41 -13.98
N ARG A 389 11.61 -21.97 -13.09
CA ARG A 389 10.29 -22.50 -13.43
C ARG A 389 9.34 -21.42 -13.92
N LEU A 390 9.30 -20.27 -13.26
CA LEU A 390 8.50 -19.12 -13.70
C LEU A 390 8.95 -18.60 -15.07
N SER A 391 10.25 -18.52 -15.30
CA SER A 391 10.81 -18.13 -16.60
C SER A 391 10.44 -19.12 -17.71
N LYS A 392 10.55 -20.44 -17.45
CA LYS A 392 10.13 -21.51 -18.39
C LYS A 392 8.62 -21.47 -18.66
N ALA A 393 7.81 -21.03 -17.71
CA ALA A 393 6.39 -20.85 -17.88
C ALA A 393 6.01 -19.60 -18.72
N GLY A 394 7.00 -18.77 -19.10
CA GLY A 394 6.81 -17.57 -19.92
C GLY A 394 6.47 -16.30 -19.14
N VAL A 395 6.68 -16.29 -17.82
CA VAL A 395 6.52 -15.07 -17.01
C VAL A 395 7.57 -14.05 -17.39
N GLN A 396 7.18 -12.80 -17.58
CA GLN A 396 8.07 -11.73 -18.03
C GLN A 396 9.11 -11.34 -16.95
N MET A 397 10.36 -11.74 -17.16
CA MET A 397 11.47 -11.53 -16.24
C MET A 397 12.38 -10.34 -16.59
N ARG A 398 11.89 -9.46 -17.48
CA ARG A 398 12.60 -8.24 -17.89
C ARG A 398 11.65 -7.07 -18.05
N SER A 399 12.17 -5.87 -17.85
CA SER A 399 11.47 -4.63 -18.16
C SER A 399 11.45 -4.40 -19.66
N ASP A 400 10.27 -4.13 -20.23
CA ASP A 400 10.15 -3.65 -21.61
C ASP A 400 10.62 -2.19 -21.69
N ARG A 401 11.86 -1.93 -21.34
CA ARG A 401 12.42 -0.64 -21.75
C ARG A 401 12.52 -0.68 -23.28
N LYS A 402 11.78 0.22 -23.94
CA LYS A 402 12.16 0.68 -25.29
C LYS A 402 13.68 0.85 -25.24
N LYS A 403 14.41 0.19 -26.15
CA LYS A 403 15.87 0.35 -26.28
C LYS A 403 16.16 1.83 -26.10
N ILE A 404 16.97 2.17 -25.08
CA ILE A 404 17.49 3.54 -24.94
C ILE A 404 18.21 3.77 -26.25
N THR A 405 17.62 4.58 -27.12
CA THR A 405 18.31 5.03 -28.31
C THR A 405 19.36 5.98 -27.77
N GLU A 406 20.61 5.53 -27.71
CA GLU A 406 21.70 6.36 -27.22
C GLU A 406 21.72 7.66 -28.03
N ASN A 407 21.26 8.71 -27.41
CA ASN A 407 21.38 10.06 -27.97
C ASN A 407 22.48 10.76 -27.17
N SER A 408 23.63 11.01 -27.81
CA SER A 408 24.79 11.63 -27.18
C SER A 408 24.49 12.98 -26.52
N ASN A 409 23.41 13.65 -26.92
CA ASN A 409 22.99 14.94 -26.39
C ASN A 409 22.16 14.83 -25.11
N ILE A 410 21.55 13.67 -24.82
CA ILE A 410 20.61 13.44 -23.72
C ILE A 410 21.13 12.41 -22.70
N THR A 411 21.77 11.35 -23.19
CA THR A 411 22.22 10.23 -22.35
C THR A 411 23.16 10.68 -21.24
N GLY A 412 22.83 10.31 -19.97
CA GLY A 412 23.62 10.61 -18.78
C GLY A 412 23.48 12.03 -18.23
N LYS A 413 22.77 12.93 -18.94
CA LYS A 413 22.59 14.34 -18.53
C LYS A 413 21.32 14.52 -17.69
N THR A 414 21.37 15.49 -16.78
CA THR A 414 20.26 15.83 -15.88
C THR A 414 19.56 17.09 -16.36
N PHE A 415 18.26 17.00 -16.61
CA PHE A 415 17.39 18.07 -17.08
C PHE A 415 16.42 18.53 -16.01
N VAL A 416 16.14 19.81 -15.97
CA VAL A 416 15.07 20.41 -15.16
C VAL A 416 14.13 21.19 -16.06
N LEU A 417 12.83 20.97 -15.94
CA LEU A 417 11.83 21.70 -16.71
C LEU A 417 11.26 22.86 -15.88
N THR A 418 11.16 24.04 -16.50
CA THR A 418 10.52 25.23 -15.90
C THR A 418 9.63 25.92 -16.93
N GLY A 419 8.48 26.42 -16.51
CA GLY A 419 7.48 26.98 -17.44
C GLY A 419 6.65 25.90 -18.17
N GLY A 420 5.70 26.31 -18.98
CA GLY A 420 4.88 25.42 -19.84
C GLY A 420 5.54 25.23 -21.20
N LEU A 421 5.66 23.98 -21.68
CA LEU A 421 6.05 23.71 -23.05
C LEU A 421 4.82 23.87 -23.96
N GLN A 422 5.05 24.28 -25.22
CA GLN A 422 3.95 24.54 -26.17
C GLN A 422 3.58 23.28 -26.97
N THR A 423 4.54 22.42 -27.25
CA THR A 423 4.37 21.28 -28.15
C THR A 423 4.10 19.96 -27.42
N MET A 424 4.40 19.88 -26.11
CA MET A 424 4.22 18.68 -25.32
C MET A 424 3.97 18.96 -23.84
N SER A 425 3.40 18.00 -23.10
CA SER A 425 3.27 18.07 -21.66
C SER A 425 4.63 17.89 -20.95
N ARG A 426 4.74 18.36 -19.69
CA ARG A 426 5.95 18.13 -18.88
C ARG A 426 6.22 16.64 -18.64
N GLU A 427 5.17 15.86 -18.46
CA GLU A 427 5.24 14.42 -18.29
C GLU A 427 5.80 13.76 -19.57
N GLU A 428 5.32 14.18 -20.73
CA GLU A 428 5.80 13.67 -22.01
C GLU A 428 7.27 14.06 -22.27
N ALA A 429 7.65 15.29 -21.97
CA ALA A 429 9.06 15.73 -22.06
C ALA A 429 9.97 14.90 -21.14
N LYS A 430 9.51 14.63 -19.93
CA LYS A 430 10.21 13.77 -18.96
C LYS A 430 10.36 12.35 -19.49
N GLU A 431 9.30 11.75 -20.01
CA GLU A 431 9.33 10.41 -20.59
C GLU A 431 10.30 10.32 -21.77
N ARG A 432 10.36 11.35 -22.63
CA ARG A 432 11.29 11.40 -23.76
C ARG A 432 12.75 11.53 -23.31
N ILE A 433 13.03 12.36 -22.29
CA ILE A 433 14.38 12.47 -21.69
C ILE A 433 14.79 11.11 -21.11
N GLU A 434 13.94 10.48 -20.33
CA GLU A 434 14.21 9.19 -19.69
C GLU A 434 14.35 8.06 -20.72
N ALA A 435 13.56 8.07 -21.80
CA ALA A 435 13.66 7.12 -22.90
C ALA A 435 14.98 7.22 -23.67
N LEU A 436 15.63 8.39 -23.69
CA LEU A 436 16.94 8.65 -24.30
C LEU A 436 18.11 8.55 -23.30
N GLY A 437 17.86 8.00 -22.10
CA GLY A 437 18.90 7.79 -21.08
C GLY A 437 19.31 9.02 -20.28
N GLY A 438 18.54 10.13 -20.35
CA GLY A 438 18.70 11.30 -19.52
C GLY A 438 17.97 11.15 -18.17
N LYS A 439 18.23 12.08 -17.25
CA LYS A 439 17.57 12.17 -15.94
C LYS A 439 16.74 13.44 -15.86
N SER A 440 15.50 13.35 -15.37
CA SER A 440 14.66 14.50 -15.08
C SER A 440 14.64 14.77 -13.58
N ALA A 441 15.00 16.02 -13.16
CA ALA A 441 15.00 16.45 -11.77
C ALA A 441 13.92 17.52 -11.51
N SER A 442 13.39 17.53 -10.29
CA SER A 442 12.36 18.48 -9.86
C SER A 442 12.91 19.86 -9.48
N SER A 443 14.20 19.97 -9.16
CA SER A 443 14.85 21.20 -8.70
C SER A 443 16.21 21.40 -9.35
N VAL A 444 16.60 22.67 -9.54
CA VAL A 444 17.91 23.05 -10.08
C VAL A 444 18.99 22.93 -9.00
N SER A 445 20.12 22.31 -9.34
CA SER A 445 21.30 22.16 -8.49
C SER A 445 22.57 22.23 -9.35
N LYS A 446 23.74 22.27 -8.73
CA LYS A 446 25.06 22.21 -9.44
C LYS A 446 25.26 20.91 -10.26
N LYS A 447 24.41 19.91 -10.04
CA LYS A 447 24.41 18.64 -10.81
C LYS A 447 23.44 18.65 -11.98
N THR A 448 22.76 19.75 -12.24
CA THR A 448 21.84 19.92 -13.36
C THR A 448 22.62 20.36 -14.58
N ASP A 449 22.52 19.64 -15.68
CA ASP A 449 23.23 19.99 -16.92
C ASP A 449 22.45 21.01 -17.76
N PHE A 450 21.12 20.84 -17.84
CA PHE A 450 20.27 21.71 -18.63
C PHE A 450 18.97 22.10 -17.90
N VAL A 451 18.56 23.34 -18.08
CA VAL A 451 17.22 23.79 -17.68
C VAL A 451 16.43 24.13 -18.93
N ILE A 452 15.35 23.36 -19.18
CA ILE A 452 14.45 23.57 -20.32
C ILE A 452 13.43 24.64 -19.90
N VAL A 453 13.45 25.77 -20.63
CA VAL A 453 12.66 26.96 -20.33
C VAL A 453 11.49 27.06 -21.29
N GLY A 454 10.28 26.87 -20.76
CA GLY A 454 9.04 27.12 -21.48
C GLY A 454 8.42 28.48 -21.12
N SER A 455 7.17 28.71 -21.55
CA SER A 455 6.42 29.92 -21.24
C SER A 455 6.19 30.04 -19.72
N ASP A 456 6.19 31.27 -19.21
CA ASP A 456 6.01 31.58 -17.78
C ASP A 456 7.02 30.86 -16.85
N ALA A 457 8.28 30.88 -17.23
CA ALA A 457 9.36 30.32 -16.42
C ALA A 457 9.45 31.00 -15.04
N GLY A 458 9.31 30.21 -13.97
CA GLY A 458 9.33 30.68 -12.58
C GLY A 458 10.72 30.68 -11.93
N SER A 459 10.77 30.61 -10.59
CA SER A 459 11.97 30.65 -9.74
C SER A 459 13.12 29.71 -10.12
N LYS A 460 12.82 28.62 -10.83
CA LYS A 460 13.85 27.68 -11.31
C LYS A 460 14.76 28.27 -12.36
N LEU A 461 14.26 29.20 -13.21
CA LEU A 461 15.10 29.93 -14.18
C LEU A 461 16.09 30.85 -13.47
N GLN A 462 15.61 31.59 -12.47
CA GLN A 462 16.50 32.48 -11.68
C GLN A 462 17.60 31.65 -10.99
N LYS A 463 17.23 30.53 -10.40
CA LYS A 463 18.20 29.63 -9.76
C LYS A 463 19.15 28.97 -10.74
N ALA A 464 18.76 28.74 -11.98
CA ALA A 464 19.66 28.25 -13.04
C ALA A 464 20.72 29.30 -13.39
N VAL A 465 20.32 30.55 -13.53
CA VAL A 465 21.22 31.67 -13.78
C VAL A 465 22.21 31.87 -12.61
N GLU A 466 21.73 31.86 -11.37
CA GLU A 466 22.55 31.94 -10.16
C GLU A 466 23.60 30.83 -10.05
N LEU A 467 23.25 29.62 -10.46
CA LEU A 467 24.15 28.46 -10.39
C LEU A 467 24.99 28.25 -11.66
N GLY A 468 24.83 29.10 -12.69
CA GLY A 468 25.54 28.97 -13.96
C GLY A 468 25.15 27.74 -14.79
N VAL A 469 23.92 27.22 -14.60
CA VAL A 469 23.42 26.07 -15.32
C VAL A 469 22.92 26.48 -16.70
N THR A 470 23.27 25.70 -17.74
CA THR A 470 22.86 25.98 -19.12
C THR A 470 21.33 25.93 -19.25
N THR A 471 20.76 27.01 -19.78
CA THR A 471 19.34 27.11 -20.09
C THR A 471 19.12 26.90 -21.59
N ILE A 472 18.11 26.09 -21.95
CA ILE A 472 17.71 25.85 -23.35
C ILE A 472 16.22 26.10 -23.48
N ASN A 473 15.79 26.58 -24.65
CA ASN A 473 14.37 26.74 -24.97
C ASN A 473 13.78 25.42 -25.48
N GLU A 474 12.47 25.40 -25.71
CA GLU A 474 11.76 24.21 -26.18
C GLU A 474 12.24 23.76 -27.57
N GLU A 475 12.56 24.69 -28.48
CA GLU A 475 13.05 24.38 -29.82
C GLU A 475 14.44 23.71 -29.78
N GLU A 476 15.34 24.24 -28.93
CA GLU A 476 16.65 23.64 -28.70
C GLU A 476 16.55 22.25 -28.07
N PHE A 477 15.60 22.09 -27.15
CA PHE A 477 15.32 20.80 -26.54
C PHE A 477 14.80 19.80 -27.57
N LEU A 478 13.87 20.20 -28.44
CA LEU A 478 13.38 19.35 -29.54
C LEU A 478 14.51 18.91 -30.50
N LYS A 479 15.44 19.82 -30.82
CA LYS A 479 16.62 19.46 -31.61
C LYS A 479 17.56 18.47 -30.89
N MET A 480 17.60 18.50 -29.57
CA MET A 480 18.37 17.54 -28.75
C MET A 480 17.70 16.15 -28.71
N LEU A 481 16.38 16.10 -28.83
CA LEU A 481 15.65 14.84 -28.84
C LEU A 481 15.80 14.06 -30.17
N GLY A 482 16.12 14.75 -31.27
CA GLY A 482 16.31 14.17 -32.61
C GLY A 482 15.11 14.33 -33.51
#